data_181bff74b7abb6d4b4b167ba2105b94a
#
_entry.id   181bff74b7abb6d4b4b167ba2105b94a
#
_cell.length_a   1.000
_cell.length_b   1.000
_cell.length_c   1.000
_cell.angle_alpha   90.00
_cell.angle_beta   90.00
_cell.angle_gamma   90.00
#
_symmetry.space_group_name_H-M   'P 1'
#
loop_
_entity.id
_entity.type
_entity.pdbx_description
1 polymer ?
#
loop_
_entity_poly.entity_id
_entity_poly.type
_entity_poly.pdbx_seq_one_letter_code
_entity_poly.pdbx_strand_id
1 'polypeptide(L)'
;MNDTIVVYEFDTKDRTHHYLDAMQVSADAKLQGNQTTVAPNGSQFFNGKEWVDELVSAYHYDDNGYFDYFSSVPEGSELETNETLVVPYDANGAGMYKPKWDATQGKWIETLTRAEIDALNKPATPEPTAEQKMISLLGQQVAQTNAENVQIKQDNTQLKQMVSMLGQTVAQLKAQSTTTTN
;
A
#
# COMPACT_ATOMS: atom_id res chain seq x y z
N MET A 1 23.53 62.71 -8.60
CA MET A 1 23.41 61.59 -7.62
C MET A 1 22.65 60.50 -8.30
N ASN A 2 23.17 59.28 -8.36
CA ASN A 2 22.36 58.21 -8.91
C ASN A 2 21.35 57.82 -7.81
N ASP A 3 20.07 57.92 -8.10
CA ASP A 3 19.03 57.47 -7.20
C ASP A 3 19.14 55.95 -7.02
N THR A 4 19.08 55.47 -5.78
CA THR A 4 19.11 54.06 -5.44
C THR A 4 17.81 53.66 -4.79
N ILE A 5 17.41 52.40 -5.03
CA ILE A 5 16.27 51.74 -4.37
C ILE A 5 16.74 50.53 -3.63
N VAL A 6 15.99 50.12 -2.61
CA VAL A 6 16.20 48.84 -1.94
C VAL A 6 15.37 47.77 -2.63
N VAL A 7 15.99 46.65 -2.93
CA VAL A 7 15.33 45.45 -3.42
C VAL A 7 15.53 44.32 -2.42
N TYR A 8 14.56 43.45 -2.36
CA TYR A 8 14.51 42.29 -1.45
C TYR A 8 14.53 41.01 -2.29
N GLU A 9 15.39 40.09 -1.93
CA GLU A 9 15.56 38.80 -2.62
C GLU A 9 14.84 37.68 -1.89
N PHE A 10 14.28 36.77 -2.67
CA PHE A 10 13.66 35.56 -2.16
C PHE A 10 14.19 34.31 -2.90
N ASP A 11 14.14 33.15 -2.24
CA ASP A 11 14.57 31.90 -2.81
C ASP A 11 13.58 31.41 -3.89
N THR A 12 14.10 30.96 -5.01
CA THR A 12 13.32 30.37 -6.11
C THR A 12 13.66 28.89 -6.34
N LYS A 13 14.45 28.27 -5.43
CA LYS A 13 14.77 26.84 -5.50
C LYS A 13 13.56 25.96 -5.19
N ASP A 14 12.67 26.48 -4.37
CA ASP A 14 11.38 25.88 -4.11
C ASP A 14 10.27 26.93 -4.24
N ARG A 15 9.04 26.54 -4.04
CA ARG A 15 7.87 27.44 -4.20
C ARG A 15 7.52 28.23 -2.94
N THR A 16 8.31 28.12 -1.87
CA THR A 16 8.06 28.87 -0.63
C THR A 16 8.48 30.32 -0.74
N HIS A 17 9.37 30.67 -1.66
CA HIS A 17 9.89 32.01 -1.89
C HIS A 17 10.35 32.71 -0.61
N HIS A 18 11.14 31.95 0.19
CA HIS A 18 11.64 32.44 1.47
C HIS A 18 12.57 33.64 1.29
N TYR A 19 12.46 34.65 2.17
CA TYR A 19 13.34 35.84 2.19
C TYR A 19 14.80 35.45 2.32
N LEU A 20 15.67 36.02 1.52
CA LEU A 20 17.11 35.81 1.55
C LEU A 20 17.87 37.03 2.03
N ASP A 21 17.76 38.15 1.35
CA ASP A 21 18.58 39.35 1.60
C ASP A 21 17.92 40.62 1.09
N ALA A 22 18.49 41.77 1.42
CA ALA A 22 18.14 43.06 0.90
C ALA A 22 19.41 43.79 0.40
N MET A 23 19.30 44.40 -0.79
CA MET A 23 20.40 45.15 -1.39
C MET A 23 19.95 46.48 -1.96
N GLN A 24 20.90 47.40 -2.09
CA GLN A 24 20.69 48.65 -2.81
C GLN A 24 21.11 48.50 -4.27
N VAL A 25 20.24 48.92 -5.18
CA VAL A 25 20.52 48.90 -6.61
C VAL A 25 20.20 50.30 -7.20
N SER A 26 20.70 50.60 -8.40
CA SER A 26 20.29 51.81 -9.12
C SER A 26 18.80 51.82 -9.38
N ALA A 27 18.13 52.97 -9.29
CA ALA A 27 16.69 53.10 -9.47
C ALA A 27 16.21 52.67 -10.87
N ASP A 28 17.12 52.69 -11.85
CA ASP A 28 16.88 52.25 -13.24
C ASP A 28 17.27 50.76 -13.46
N ALA A 29 17.73 50.05 -12.44
CA ALA A 29 18.09 48.63 -12.56
C ALA A 29 16.86 47.79 -12.86
N LYS A 30 17.02 46.85 -13.81
CA LYS A 30 15.99 45.84 -14.07
C LYS A 30 16.03 44.77 -12.99
N LEU A 31 14.93 44.63 -12.27
CA LEU A 31 14.80 43.56 -11.24
C LEU A 31 14.88 42.18 -11.86
N GLN A 32 15.50 41.28 -11.13
CA GLN A 32 15.53 39.84 -11.45
C GLN A 32 14.23 39.16 -11.01
N GLY A 33 13.98 37.94 -11.50
CA GLY A 33 12.75 37.20 -11.19
C GLY A 33 12.58 36.77 -9.71
N ASN A 34 13.68 36.85 -8.94
CA ASN A 34 13.71 36.59 -7.50
C ASN A 34 13.82 37.86 -6.65
N GLN A 35 13.50 39.04 -7.23
CA GLN A 35 13.64 40.34 -6.56
C GLN A 35 12.32 41.11 -6.56
N THR A 36 12.06 41.81 -5.47
CA THR A 36 10.91 42.74 -5.33
C THR A 36 11.32 44.02 -4.62
N THR A 37 10.59 45.10 -4.86
CA THR A 37 10.72 46.34 -4.09
C THR A 37 9.77 46.40 -2.89
N VAL A 38 8.91 45.41 -2.72
CA VAL A 38 8.02 45.28 -1.57
C VAL A 38 8.84 44.92 -0.35
N ALA A 39 8.87 45.76 0.67
CA ALA A 39 9.62 45.50 1.90
C ALA A 39 8.94 44.41 2.74
N PRO A 40 9.71 43.42 3.26
CA PRO A 40 9.19 42.45 4.22
C PRO A 40 8.87 43.17 5.54
N ASN A 41 7.64 43.20 5.93
CA ASN A 41 7.16 43.84 7.16
C ASN A 41 7.28 42.90 8.39
N GLY A 42 8.30 42.05 8.41
CA GLY A 42 8.53 40.99 9.40
C GLY A 42 8.15 39.62 8.92
N SER A 43 7.44 39.49 7.80
CA SER A 43 7.01 38.23 7.22
C SER A 43 8.09 37.59 6.33
N GLN A 44 8.07 36.30 6.13
CA GLN A 44 9.18 35.51 5.61
C GLN A 44 9.01 35.01 4.16
N PHE A 45 7.79 34.91 3.65
CA PHE A 45 7.50 34.31 2.34
C PHE A 45 6.84 35.30 1.40
N PHE A 46 7.33 35.40 0.16
CA PHE A 46 6.78 36.30 -0.84
C PHE A 46 5.77 35.59 -1.76
N ASN A 47 4.51 36.03 -1.76
CA ASN A 47 3.45 35.40 -2.56
C ASN A 47 3.29 35.98 -3.98
N GLY A 48 4.22 36.84 -4.40
CA GLY A 48 4.19 37.54 -5.68
C GLY A 48 3.61 38.95 -5.59
N LYS A 49 2.99 39.33 -4.49
CA LYS A 49 2.38 40.66 -4.23
C LYS A 49 2.85 41.27 -2.91
N GLU A 50 2.89 40.45 -1.88
CA GLU A 50 3.23 40.83 -0.52
C GLU A 50 3.97 39.74 0.21
N TRP A 51 4.54 40.06 1.38
CA TRP A 51 5.18 39.08 2.26
C TRP A 51 4.15 38.55 3.26
N VAL A 52 4.13 37.22 3.44
CA VAL A 52 3.22 36.51 4.33
C VAL A 52 3.99 35.59 5.28
N ASP A 53 3.37 35.16 6.37
CA ASP A 53 3.98 34.24 7.34
C ASP A 53 3.48 32.81 7.17
N GLU A 54 2.40 32.62 6.45
CA GLU A 54 1.77 31.31 6.32
C GLU A 54 2.04 30.67 4.97
N LEU A 55 2.31 29.36 5.03
CA LEU A 55 2.37 28.48 3.87
C LEU A 55 1.10 27.62 3.83
N VAL A 56 0.57 27.46 2.63
CA VAL A 56 -0.57 26.58 2.37
C VAL A 56 -0.17 25.46 1.43
N SER A 57 -0.86 24.33 1.49
CA SER A 57 -0.62 23.23 0.57
C SER A 57 -1.37 23.43 -0.73
N ALA A 58 -0.64 23.45 -1.85
CA ALA A 58 -1.19 23.38 -3.20
C ALA A 58 -1.11 21.93 -3.69
N TYR A 59 -2.24 21.37 -4.12
CA TYR A 59 -2.37 19.98 -4.55
C TYR A 59 -2.35 19.93 -6.08
N HIS A 60 -1.36 19.24 -6.63
CA HIS A 60 -1.14 19.06 -8.05
C HIS A 60 -1.90 17.86 -8.60
N TYR A 61 -2.35 17.96 -9.84
CA TYR A 61 -2.93 16.87 -10.60
C TYR A 61 -2.33 16.78 -12.00
N ASP A 62 -2.22 15.55 -12.50
CA ASP A 62 -1.69 15.27 -13.83
C ASP A 62 -2.67 15.71 -14.96
N ASP A 63 -2.26 15.53 -16.22
CA ASP A 63 -3.07 15.85 -17.41
C ASP A 63 -4.40 15.10 -17.47
N ASN A 64 -4.54 14.00 -16.74
CA ASN A 64 -5.76 13.20 -16.62
C ASN A 64 -6.62 13.64 -15.42
N GLY A 65 -6.11 14.59 -14.63
CA GLY A 65 -6.73 15.11 -13.43
C GLY A 65 -6.45 14.29 -12.16
N TYR A 66 -5.62 13.24 -12.20
CA TYR A 66 -5.30 12.46 -11.00
C TYR A 66 -4.32 13.20 -10.11
N PHE A 67 -4.52 13.10 -8.80
CA PHE A 67 -3.57 13.63 -7.83
C PHE A 67 -2.17 13.07 -8.07
N ASP A 68 -1.18 13.95 -8.06
CA ASP A 68 0.23 13.61 -8.27
C ASP A 68 1.05 13.87 -6.99
N TYR A 69 1.13 15.10 -6.56
CA TYR A 69 1.82 15.50 -5.33
C TYR A 69 1.22 16.78 -4.74
N PHE A 70 1.76 17.23 -3.63
CA PHE A 70 1.47 18.57 -3.10
C PHE A 70 2.77 19.35 -2.85
N SER A 71 2.69 20.65 -2.90
CA SER A 71 3.77 21.57 -2.57
C SER A 71 3.30 22.61 -1.55
N SER A 72 4.24 23.20 -0.82
CA SER A 72 3.96 24.34 0.04
C SER A 72 4.17 25.63 -0.74
N VAL A 73 3.20 26.51 -0.70
CA VAL A 73 3.26 27.84 -1.34
C VAL A 73 2.85 28.91 -0.32
N PRO A 74 3.36 30.16 -0.43
CA PRO A 74 2.91 31.27 0.41
C PRO A 74 1.41 31.49 0.27
N GLU A 75 0.72 31.80 1.37
CA GLU A 75 -0.70 32.09 1.33
C GLU A 75 -0.99 33.22 0.33
N GLY A 76 -2.04 33.06 -0.49
CA GLY A 76 -2.42 34.02 -1.51
C GLY A 76 -1.55 34.01 -2.77
N SER A 77 -0.62 33.03 -2.91
CA SER A 77 0.12 32.82 -4.17
C SER A 77 -0.81 32.52 -5.33
N GLU A 78 -0.42 32.90 -6.52
CA GLU A 78 -1.09 32.45 -7.74
C GLU A 78 -0.79 30.98 -8.00
N LEU A 79 -1.85 30.18 -8.20
CA LEU A 79 -1.73 28.74 -8.44
C LEU A 79 -1.43 28.48 -9.92
N GLU A 80 -0.73 27.38 -10.18
CA GLU A 80 -0.51 26.87 -11.53
C GLU A 80 -1.79 26.24 -12.10
N THR A 81 -1.82 26.01 -13.40
CA THR A 81 -3.02 25.57 -14.13
C THR A 81 -3.58 24.22 -13.63
N ASN A 82 -2.70 23.36 -13.10
CA ASN A 82 -3.02 22.02 -12.61
C ASN A 82 -2.96 21.91 -11.09
N GLU A 83 -3.25 22.99 -10.38
CA GLU A 83 -3.21 23.09 -8.94
C GLU A 83 -4.54 23.50 -8.32
N THR A 84 -4.73 23.11 -7.07
CA THR A 84 -5.85 23.54 -6.23
C THR A 84 -5.45 23.57 -4.76
N LEU A 85 -6.11 24.42 -3.97
CA LEU A 85 -5.98 24.41 -2.50
C LEU A 85 -6.97 23.42 -1.83
N VAL A 86 -7.85 22.80 -2.58
CA VAL A 86 -8.82 21.85 -2.07
C VAL A 86 -8.10 20.55 -1.72
N VAL A 87 -8.21 20.13 -0.46
CA VAL A 87 -7.62 18.88 0.03
C VAL A 87 -8.36 17.67 -0.56
N PRO A 88 -7.66 16.60 -1.00
CA PRO A 88 -8.30 15.40 -1.55
C PRO A 88 -8.90 14.50 -0.45
N TYR A 89 -9.89 15.03 0.26
CA TYR A 89 -10.65 14.32 1.30
C TYR A 89 -12.06 14.01 0.84
N ASP A 90 -12.59 12.91 1.34
CA ASP A 90 -14.00 12.54 1.15
C ASP A 90 -14.93 13.39 2.05
N ALA A 91 -16.24 13.20 1.92
CA ALA A 91 -17.24 13.92 2.71
C ALA A 91 -17.14 13.66 4.22
N ASN A 92 -16.43 12.63 4.66
CA ASN A 92 -16.21 12.29 6.06
C ASN A 92 -14.86 12.81 6.60
N GLY A 93 -14.08 13.50 5.76
CA GLY A 93 -12.76 14.01 6.11
C GLY A 93 -11.65 12.95 6.05
N ALA A 94 -11.89 11.80 5.42
CA ALA A 94 -10.87 10.80 5.17
C ALA A 94 -10.15 11.08 3.84
N GLY A 95 -8.83 10.82 3.79
CA GLY A 95 -8.07 10.92 2.55
C GLY A 95 -8.59 9.94 1.49
N MET A 96 -8.69 10.40 0.27
CA MET A 96 -9.07 9.57 -0.87
C MET A 96 -7.90 8.67 -1.30
N TYR A 97 -8.20 7.50 -1.84
CA TYR A 97 -7.20 6.52 -2.30
C TYR A 97 -6.69 6.82 -3.71
N LYS A 98 -7.57 7.24 -4.61
CA LYS A 98 -7.23 7.59 -5.99
C LYS A 98 -8.05 8.80 -6.43
N PRO A 99 -7.76 9.98 -5.84
CA PRO A 99 -8.51 11.19 -6.11
C PRO A 99 -8.25 11.69 -7.54
N LYS A 100 -9.33 12.13 -8.18
CA LYS A 100 -9.31 12.80 -9.47
C LYS A 100 -9.98 14.16 -9.34
N TRP A 101 -9.34 15.20 -9.86
CA TRP A 101 -9.89 16.55 -9.87
C TRP A 101 -11.01 16.71 -10.90
N ASP A 102 -12.16 17.17 -10.47
CA ASP A 102 -13.24 17.61 -11.33
C ASP A 102 -13.25 19.15 -11.40
N ALA A 103 -12.68 19.68 -12.45
CA ALA A 103 -12.61 21.13 -12.65
C ALA A 103 -13.99 21.78 -12.81
N THR A 104 -15.02 21.03 -13.24
CA THR A 104 -16.38 21.54 -13.38
C THR A 104 -17.06 21.75 -12.03
N GLN A 105 -16.79 20.86 -11.08
CA GLN A 105 -17.36 20.91 -9.73
C GLN A 105 -16.41 21.56 -8.70
N GLY A 106 -15.14 21.79 -9.08
CA GLY A 106 -14.12 22.34 -8.18
C GLY A 106 -13.84 21.45 -6.98
N LYS A 107 -13.84 20.12 -7.16
CA LYS A 107 -13.61 19.15 -6.08
C LYS A 107 -12.91 17.89 -6.55
N TRP A 108 -12.33 17.17 -5.58
CA TRP A 108 -11.82 15.84 -5.82
C TRP A 108 -12.93 14.79 -5.81
N ILE A 109 -12.77 13.77 -6.64
CA ILE A 109 -13.67 12.62 -6.75
C ILE A 109 -12.83 11.35 -6.54
N GLU A 110 -13.25 10.49 -5.60
CA GLU A 110 -12.67 9.16 -5.46
C GLU A 110 -13.06 8.31 -6.68
N THR A 111 -12.06 7.72 -7.36
CA THR A 111 -12.28 6.91 -8.56
C THR A 111 -12.30 5.41 -8.28
N LEU A 112 -11.85 4.99 -7.09
CA LEU A 112 -11.98 3.60 -6.66
C LEU A 112 -13.39 3.31 -6.15
N THR A 113 -13.89 2.14 -6.49
CA THR A 113 -15.13 1.61 -5.91
C THR A 113 -14.92 1.20 -4.46
N ARG A 114 -15.98 1.13 -3.68
CA ARG A 114 -15.93 0.65 -2.30
C ARG A 114 -15.29 -0.73 -2.18
N ALA A 115 -15.58 -1.63 -3.12
CA ALA A 115 -15.02 -2.99 -3.12
C ALA A 115 -13.49 -2.99 -3.33
N GLU A 116 -12.98 -2.09 -4.20
CA GLU A 116 -11.54 -1.93 -4.41
C GLU A 116 -10.85 -1.35 -3.18
N ILE A 117 -11.45 -0.35 -2.53
CA ILE A 117 -10.95 0.23 -1.28
C ILE A 117 -10.92 -0.82 -0.17
N ASP A 118 -11.99 -1.61 -0.01
CA ASP A 118 -12.07 -2.68 0.98
C ASP A 118 -11.02 -3.77 0.70
N ALA A 119 -10.72 -4.06 -0.57
CA ALA A 119 -9.66 -5.00 -0.96
C ALA A 119 -8.26 -4.47 -0.60
N LEU A 120 -8.00 -3.18 -0.79
CA LEU A 120 -6.73 -2.53 -0.39
C LEU A 120 -6.54 -2.53 1.13
N ASN A 121 -7.62 -2.34 1.88
CA ASN A 121 -7.60 -2.31 3.34
C ASN A 121 -7.68 -3.71 3.98
N LYS A 122 -7.86 -4.78 3.18
CA LYS A 122 -7.90 -6.14 3.71
C LYS A 122 -6.53 -6.50 4.26
N PRO A 123 -6.43 -6.87 5.55
CA PRO A 123 -5.16 -7.33 6.11
C PRO A 123 -4.61 -8.49 5.28
N ALA A 124 -3.33 -8.43 4.95
CA ALA A 124 -2.66 -9.57 4.34
C ALA A 124 -2.88 -10.80 5.22
N THR A 125 -3.42 -11.88 4.62
CA THR A 125 -3.55 -13.16 5.35
C THR A 125 -2.13 -13.60 5.72
N PRO A 126 -1.80 -13.76 7.01
CA PRO A 126 -0.47 -14.18 7.39
C PRO A 126 -0.13 -15.49 6.68
N GLU A 127 1.01 -15.56 6.03
CA GLU A 127 1.47 -16.85 5.53
C GLU A 127 1.63 -17.84 6.69
N PRO A 128 1.21 -19.11 6.53
CA PRO A 128 1.41 -20.11 7.56
C PRO A 128 2.88 -20.18 7.96
N THR A 129 3.15 -20.12 9.25
CA THR A 129 4.52 -20.24 9.76
C THR A 129 5.10 -21.62 9.38
N ALA A 130 6.43 -21.74 9.45
CA ALA A 130 7.12 -23.01 9.21
C ALA A 130 6.58 -24.12 10.14
N GLU A 131 6.26 -23.76 11.38
CA GLU A 131 5.67 -24.66 12.38
C GLU A 131 4.25 -25.10 11.99
N GLN A 132 3.40 -24.19 11.52
CA GLN A 132 2.05 -24.51 11.03
C GLN A 132 2.10 -25.43 9.80
N LYS A 133 3.03 -25.17 8.86
CA LYS A 133 3.26 -26.04 7.70
C LYS A 133 3.72 -27.43 8.15
N MET A 134 4.62 -27.52 9.13
CA MET A 134 5.11 -28.77 9.71
C MET A 134 4.00 -29.54 10.42
N ILE A 135 3.18 -28.87 11.23
CA ILE A 135 2.01 -29.49 11.91
C ILE A 135 1.02 -30.05 10.88
N SER A 136 0.76 -29.32 9.80
CA SER A 136 -0.12 -29.79 8.73
C SER A 136 0.46 -31.03 8.03
N LEU A 137 1.76 -31.05 7.75
CA LEU A 137 2.44 -32.20 7.16
C LEU A 137 2.41 -33.42 8.08
N LEU A 138 2.71 -33.23 9.38
CA LEU A 138 2.62 -34.27 10.39
C LEU A 138 1.20 -34.84 10.51
N GLY A 139 0.19 -33.95 10.46
CA GLY A 139 -1.22 -34.39 10.45
C GLY A 139 -1.55 -35.28 9.25
N GLN A 140 -1.07 -34.95 8.06
CA GLN A 140 -1.23 -35.80 6.86
C GLN A 140 -0.51 -37.14 7.01
N GLN A 141 0.72 -37.13 7.54
CA GLN A 141 1.50 -38.35 7.75
C GLN A 141 0.86 -39.29 8.79
N VAL A 142 0.33 -38.72 9.88
CA VAL A 142 -0.43 -39.48 10.88
C VAL A 142 -1.70 -40.11 10.27
N ALA A 143 -2.44 -39.32 9.45
CA ALA A 143 -3.62 -39.85 8.78
C ALA A 143 -3.28 -41.01 7.82
N GLN A 144 -2.20 -40.88 7.06
CA GLN A 144 -1.72 -41.95 6.18
C GLN A 144 -1.31 -43.19 6.97
N THR A 145 -0.51 -43.01 8.03
CA THR A 145 -0.08 -44.13 8.90
C THR A 145 -1.28 -44.82 9.54
N ASN A 146 -2.31 -44.09 9.94
CA ASN A 146 -3.54 -44.68 10.45
C ASN A 146 -4.28 -45.53 9.40
N ALA A 147 -4.36 -45.05 8.15
CA ALA A 147 -4.97 -45.80 7.05
C ALA A 147 -4.19 -47.13 6.77
N GLU A 148 -2.85 -47.02 6.72
CA GLU A 148 -1.98 -48.22 6.57
C GLU A 148 -2.17 -49.24 7.72
N ASN A 149 -2.27 -48.77 8.96
CA ASN A 149 -2.52 -49.59 10.11
C ASN A 149 -3.89 -50.32 10.04
N VAL A 150 -4.92 -49.63 9.50
CA VAL A 150 -6.22 -50.27 9.26
C VAL A 150 -6.08 -51.37 8.22
N GLN A 151 -5.37 -51.13 7.12
CA GLN A 151 -5.12 -52.15 6.10
C GLN A 151 -4.35 -53.32 6.64
N ILE A 152 -3.29 -53.12 7.40
CA ILE A 152 -2.52 -54.19 8.06
C ILE A 152 -3.40 -55.03 8.98
N LYS A 153 -4.34 -54.42 9.73
CA LYS A 153 -5.29 -55.18 10.56
C LYS A 153 -6.22 -56.06 9.74
N GLN A 154 -6.69 -55.55 8.57
CA GLN A 154 -7.52 -56.35 7.67
C GLN A 154 -6.74 -57.52 7.07
N ASP A 155 -5.52 -57.28 6.59
CA ASP A 155 -4.65 -58.30 6.03
C ASP A 155 -4.32 -59.40 7.08
N ASN A 156 -4.02 -58.99 8.31
CA ASN A 156 -3.80 -59.94 9.42
C ASN A 156 -5.05 -60.82 9.69
N THR A 157 -6.25 -60.23 9.59
CA THR A 157 -7.49 -60.97 9.75
C THR A 157 -7.69 -61.98 8.62
N GLN A 158 -7.43 -61.60 7.38
CA GLN A 158 -7.48 -62.51 6.24
C GLN A 158 -6.44 -63.61 6.35
N LEU A 159 -5.22 -63.29 6.78
CA LEU A 159 -4.16 -64.27 6.98
C LEU A 159 -4.57 -65.36 8.05
N LYS A 160 -5.16 -64.90 9.17
CA LYS A 160 -5.69 -65.81 10.19
C LYS A 160 -6.77 -66.72 9.63
N GLN A 161 -7.67 -66.22 8.78
CA GLN A 161 -8.70 -67.03 8.13
C GLN A 161 -8.07 -68.03 7.17
N MET A 162 -7.09 -67.64 6.35
CA MET A 162 -6.38 -68.56 5.46
C MET A 162 -5.64 -69.67 6.24
N VAL A 163 -4.96 -69.33 7.33
CA VAL A 163 -4.29 -70.32 8.20
C VAL A 163 -5.30 -71.31 8.81
N SER A 164 -6.48 -70.81 9.23
CA SER A 164 -7.55 -71.63 9.74
C SER A 164 -8.08 -72.58 8.67
N MET A 165 -8.34 -72.15 7.46
CA MET A 165 -8.78 -73.00 6.34
C MET A 165 -7.71 -74.01 5.94
N LEU A 166 -6.44 -73.59 5.91
CA LEU A 166 -5.34 -74.56 5.66
C LEU A 166 -5.26 -75.67 6.72
N GLY A 167 -5.42 -75.28 8.02
CA GLY A 167 -5.48 -76.23 9.11
C GLY A 167 -6.62 -77.26 8.95
N GLN A 168 -7.81 -76.84 8.55
CA GLN A 168 -8.95 -77.71 8.26
C GLN A 168 -8.68 -78.62 7.06
N THR A 169 -8.09 -78.12 6.01
CA THR A 169 -7.72 -78.91 4.80
C THR A 169 -6.70 -79.99 5.15
N VAL A 170 -5.68 -79.66 5.93
CA VAL A 170 -4.68 -80.63 6.42
C VAL A 170 -5.32 -81.71 7.31
N ALA A 171 -6.24 -81.36 8.20
CA ALA A 171 -6.96 -82.31 9.03
C ALA A 171 -7.83 -83.28 8.18
N GLN A 172 -8.53 -82.79 7.17
CA GLN A 172 -9.29 -83.60 6.22
C GLN A 172 -8.40 -84.58 5.43
N LEU A 173 -7.29 -84.12 4.90
CA LEU A 173 -6.33 -84.95 4.17
C LEU A 173 -5.76 -86.00 5.04
N LYS A 174 -5.44 -85.68 6.31
CA LYS A 174 -4.96 -86.69 7.27
C LYS A 174 -6.04 -87.70 7.58
N ALA A 175 -7.29 -87.35 7.74
CA ALA A 175 -8.40 -88.27 7.94
C ALA A 175 -8.61 -89.24 6.74
N GLN A 176 -8.50 -88.72 5.52
CA GLN A 176 -8.61 -89.52 4.30
C GLN A 176 -7.44 -90.53 4.14
N SER A 177 -6.22 -90.11 4.49
CA SER A 177 -5.04 -90.97 4.40
C SER A 177 -5.11 -92.15 5.39
N THR A 178 -5.76 -91.94 6.54
CA THR A 178 -5.95 -93.05 7.53
C THR A 178 -7.06 -94.03 7.14
N THR A 179 -8.04 -93.64 6.32
CA THR A 179 -9.11 -94.52 5.84
C THR A 179 -8.68 -95.37 4.65
N THR A 180 -7.59 -95.03 3.95
CA THR A 180 -7.11 -95.76 2.73
C THR A 180 -6.07 -96.84 3.09
N THR A 181 -5.71 -96.99 4.37
CA THR A 181 -4.66 -97.91 4.83
C THR A 181 -5.21 -99.10 5.64
N ASN A 182 -6.55 -99.33 5.57
CA ASN A 182 -7.22 -100.51 6.16
C ASN A 182 -7.78 -101.45 5.10
#